data_cbf2b3d9734ad4ffe66f5a0f3005183b
#
_entry.id   cbf2b3d9734ad4ffe66f5a0f3005183b
#
_cell.length_a   1.000
_cell.length_b   1.000
_cell.length_c   1.000
_cell.angle_alpha   90.00
_cell.angle_beta   90.00
_cell.angle_gamma   90.00
#
_symmetry.space_group_name_H-M   'P 1'
#
loop_
_entity.id
_entity.type
_entity.pdbx_description
1 polymer ?
#
loop_
_entity_poly.entity_id
_entity_poly.type
_entity_poly.pdbx_seq_one_letter_code
_entity_poly.pdbx_strand_id
1 'polypeptide(L)'
;MNTTKLPSSLRGRFRNKSLLTLVVDSRGYRSSPIIFLSDQHRYPSRWRSPQARWSTEWKPVHQKPAAVAASSRAMSRRAPIEAQSVDAPLTSSATFLVLSVTDAPDAAGKVRSALASVADLTKNVAIRDLNAQFAVTVGIGSEVWDRITNLPRPGELHPFREIKGAKHTAVATPGDLLFHIRANRRDLCFEFEKQLMDLLGGAVKVVDETVGFRYFDVRDLLGFVDGTANPVGNAVDDAVLIAEEDLSGTGGSYVVIQKYVHNLTGWKGLKTEQQEAIIGRTKLDNVELDDADDDKQKAHKQLATIEDENGNEQDILRDNMPFGSPGSGEYGTYFIGYSRKLWVIEKMLERMFIGDPPGLHDQILDYSTPLTGTTFFVPSASFLDSLGD
;
A
#
# COMPACT_ATOMS: atom_id res chain seq x y z
N MET A 1 57.19 7.51 -22.79
CA MET A 1 57.39 8.43 -23.92
C MET A 1 56.48 7.98 -25.05
N ASN A 2 55.39 8.61 -25.25
CA ASN A 2 54.65 8.66 -26.51
C ASN A 2 53.58 9.77 -26.38
N THR A 3 53.89 10.89 -27.02
CA THR A 3 53.09 12.08 -27.14
C THR A 3 52.18 11.95 -28.36
N THR A 4 50.90 11.83 -28.19
CA THR A 4 49.89 11.94 -29.30
C THR A 4 49.44 13.38 -29.41
N LYS A 5 49.68 14.03 -30.53
CA LYS A 5 49.23 15.37 -30.90
C LYS A 5 47.77 15.37 -31.26
N LEU A 6 46.99 16.29 -30.70
CA LEU A 6 45.61 16.63 -31.07
C LEU A 6 45.57 17.56 -32.31
N PRO A 7 44.52 17.45 -33.18
CA PRO A 7 44.38 18.28 -34.37
C PRO A 7 43.95 19.73 -34.05
N SER A 8 44.46 20.64 -34.84
CA SER A 8 44.34 22.08 -34.76
C SER A 8 43.05 22.64 -35.42
N SER A 9 41.91 22.50 -34.80
CA SER A 9 40.71 23.24 -35.29
C SER A 9 39.69 23.50 -34.16
N LEU A 10 40.03 24.36 -33.23
CA LEU A 10 39.05 24.99 -32.33
C LEU A 10 39.75 26.18 -31.60
N ARG A 11 40.03 27.27 -32.37
CA ARG A 11 40.35 28.57 -31.79
C ARG A 11 39.14 29.49 -31.94
N GLY A 12 38.32 29.58 -30.90
CA GLY A 12 37.25 30.58 -30.80
C GLY A 12 37.26 31.18 -29.39
N ARG A 13 37.62 32.41 -29.33
CA ARG A 13 37.58 33.44 -28.27
C ARG A 13 36.77 33.07 -27.01
N PHE A 14 37.47 32.91 -25.88
CA PHE A 14 36.91 33.28 -24.58
C PHE A 14 37.90 34.17 -23.82
N ARG A 15 37.54 35.43 -23.61
CA ARG A 15 38.14 36.34 -22.61
C ARG A 15 37.28 36.20 -21.36
N ASN A 16 37.79 35.50 -20.36
CA ASN A 16 37.74 35.87 -18.95
C ASN A 16 38.45 34.73 -18.14
N LYS A 17 39.48 35.15 -17.43
CA LYS A 17 40.28 34.27 -16.58
C LYS A 17 39.53 34.05 -15.28
N SER A 18 39.10 32.81 -15.04
CA SER A 18 38.80 32.31 -13.71
C SER A 18 39.71 31.08 -13.51
N LEU A 19 40.57 31.13 -12.50
CA LEU A 19 41.41 29.99 -12.13
C LEU A 19 40.50 28.82 -11.68
N LEU A 20 40.55 27.71 -12.40
CA LEU A 20 39.99 26.44 -11.96
C LEU A 20 41.06 25.67 -11.19
N THR A 21 40.91 25.50 -9.89
CA THR A 21 41.72 24.57 -9.12
C THR A 21 41.08 23.20 -9.19
N LEU A 22 41.71 22.23 -9.84
CA LEU A 22 41.34 20.84 -9.87
C LEU A 22 41.94 20.14 -8.62
N VAL A 23 41.11 19.69 -7.72
CA VAL A 23 41.51 18.79 -6.65
C VAL A 23 41.24 17.36 -7.13
N VAL A 24 42.30 16.56 -7.27
CA VAL A 24 42.18 15.13 -7.64
C VAL A 24 42.34 14.32 -6.36
N ASP A 25 41.33 13.55 -6.01
CA ASP A 25 41.37 12.56 -4.92
C ASP A 25 42.19 11.34 -5.37
N SER A 26 42.94 10.78 -4.45
CA SER A 26 43.87 9.67 -4.68
C SER A 26 43.26 8.34 -5.09
N ARG A 27 41.94 8.29 -5.33
CA ARG A 27 41.22 7.05 -5.69
C ARG A 27 40.62 6.98 -7.12
N GLY A 28 40.93 7.94 -7.98
CA GLY A 28 40.70 7.80 -9.44
C GLY A 28 39.27 7.87 -9.94
N TYR A 29 38.28 8.30 -9.14
CA TYR A 29 36.92 8.49 -9.61
C TYR A 29 36.67 9.91 -10.11
N ARG A 30 36.15 10.05 -11.34
CA ARG A 30 35.75 11.33 -11.93
C ARG A 30 34.31 11.65 -11.47
N SER A 31 34.16 12.70 -10.67
CA SER A 31 32.83 13.27 -10.37
C SER A 31 32.55 14.44 -11.35
N SER A 32 31.37 14.44 -11.94
CA SER A 32 30.85 15.54 -12.77
C SER A 32 30.42 16.71 -11.87
N PRO A 33 30.71 17.95 -12.22
CA PRO A 33 30.31 19.11 -11.43
C PRO A 33 28.81 19.43 -11.60
N ILE A 34 28.11 19.56 -10.50
CA ILE A 34 26.73 20.11 -10.44
C ILE A 34 26.85 21.61 -10.40
N ILE A 35 26.30 22.32 -11.39
CA ILE A 35 26.22 23.77 -11.43
C ILE A 35 24.92 24.21 -10.76
N PHE A 36 25.03 24.88 -9.60
CA PHE A 36 23.91 25.63 -9.01
C PHE A 36 23.86 27.03 -9.61
N LEU A 37 22.80 27.35 -10.33
CA LEU A 37 22.47 28.72 -10.73
C LEU A 37 21.52 29.30 -9.65
N SER A 38 21.99 30.26 -8.88
CA SER A 38 21.16 31.04 -7.97
C SER A 38 20.63 32.25 -8.70
N ASP A 39 19.36 32.26 -9.06
CA ASP A 39 18.64 33.42 -9.54
C ASP A 39 18.08 34.18 -8.34
N GLN A 40 18.65 35.37 -8.11
CA GLN A 40 18.13 36.38 -7.16
C GLN A 40 17.12 37.27 -7.88
N HIS A 41 15.83 36.95 -7.81
CA HIS A 41 14.79 37.91 -8.16
C HIS A 41 14.41 38.77 -6.95
N ARG A 42 14.76 40.07 -7.07
CA ARG A 42 14.30 41.13 -6.16
C ARG A 42 12.82 41.44 -6.47
N TYR A 43 11.94 41.28 -5.49
CA TYR A 43 10.58 41.81 -5.53
C TYR A 43 10.55 43.27 -5.01
N PRO A 44 9.79 44.18 -5.65
CA PRO A 44 9.62 45.54 -5.15
C PRO A 44 8.55 45.59 -4.06
N SER A 45 8.93 46.21 -2.94
CA SER A 45 8.04 46.55 -1.83
C SER A 45 7.15 47.72 -2.19
N ARG A 46 5.82 47.61 -2.21
CA ARG A 46 4.83 48.64 -1.88
C ARG A 46 3.41 48.08 -1.96
N TRP A 47 2.82 47.78 -0.82
CA TRP A 47 1.39 47.90 -0.61
C TRP A 47 1.18 48.46 0.80
N ARG A 48 0.66 49.70 0.86
CA ARG A 48 0.14 50.31 2.10
C ARG A 48 -1.32 49.88 2.23
N SER A 49 -1.70 49.30 3.35
CA SER A 49 -3.09 49.06 3.74
C SER A 49 -3.74 50.30 4.30
N PRO A 50 -5.02 50.60 3.98
CA PRO A 50 -5.80 51.62 4.65
C PRO A 50 -6.32 51.07 5.98
N GLN A 51 -6.04 51.79 7.06
CA GLN A 51 -6.68 51.57 8.37
C GLN A 51 -8.11 52.13 8.31
N ALA A 52 -9.11 51.24 8.37
CA ALA A 52 -10.49 51.65 8.66
C ALA A 52 -10.72 51.56 10.17
N ARG A 53 -10.97 52.72 10.80
CA ARG A 53 -11.45 52.79 12.20
C ARG A 53 -12.94 52.49 12.21
N TRP A 54 -13.34 51.44 12.91
CA TRP A 54 -14.72 51.22 13.29
C TRP A 54 -14.82 51.36 14.81
N SER A 55 -15.46 52.47 15.27
CA SER A 55 -15.93 52.62 16.64
C SER A 55 -17.36 52.16 16.68
N THR A 56 -17.64 51.10 17.41
CA THR A 56 -19.00 50.76 17.82
C THR A 56 -19.01 50.50 19.34
N GLU A 57 -19.61 51.47 20.05
CA GLU A 57 -19.98 51.30 21.47
C GLU A 57 -21.03 50.22 21.61
N TRP A 58 -20.71 49.17 22.34
CA TRP A 58 -21.65 48.13 22.78
C TRP A 58 -22.15 48.47 24.18
N LYS A 59 -23.46 48.73 24.31
CA LYS A 59 -24.14 48.83 25.61
C LYS A 59 -24.62 47.42 26.00
N PRO A 60 -24.33 46.89 27.20
CA PRO A 60 -24.85 45.60 27.64
C PRO A 60 -26.33 45.72 28.07
N VAL A 61 -27.18 44.90 27.43
CA VAL A 61 -28.55 44.68 27.88
C VAL A 61 -28.52 43.54 28.92
N HIS A 62 -28.77 43.88 30.21
CA HIS A 62 -28.95 42.87 31.22
C HIS A 62 -30.34 42.23 31.10
N GLN A 63 -30.39 41.01 30.53
CA GLN A 63 -31.51 40.09 30.75
C GLN A 63 -31.05 38.96 31.67
N LYS A 64 -31.74 38.78 32.80
CA LYS A 64 -31.57 37.63 33.70
C LYS A 64 -32.11 36.38 32.98
N PRO A 65 -31.35 35.30 32.76
CA PRO A 65 -31.93 34.07 32.28
C PRO A 65 -32.61 33.29 33.43
N ALA A 66 -33.85 32.85 33.20
CA ALA A 66 -34.54 31.90 34.02
C ALA A 66 -33.74 30.57 34.06
N ALA A 67 -33.55 30.04 35.25
CA ALA A 67 -32.91 28.77 35.48
C ALA A 67 -33.78 27.63 34.92
N VAL A 68 -33.51 27.18 33.72
CA VAL A 68 -33.97 25.89 33.20
C VAL A 68 -32.97 24.85 33.68
N ALA A 69 -33.40 23.98 34.59
CA ALA A 69 -32.64 22.83 35.04
C ALA A 69 -32.46 21.88 33.84
N ALA A 70 -31.34 22.03 33.09
CA ALA A 70 -30.94 21.09 32.09
C ALA A 70 -30.32 19.88 32.81
N SER A 71 -31.06 18.76 32.88
CA SER A 71 -30.45 17.47 33.17
C SER A 71 -29.44 17.14 32.06
N SER A 72 -28.19 17.46 32.30
CA SER A 72 -27.10 17.01 31.46
C SER A 72 -26.93 15.51 31.68
N ARG A 73 -27.66 14.71 30.90
CA ARG A 73 -27.19 13.37 30.57
C ARG A 73 -25.81 13.57 29.90
N ALA A 74 -24.76 13.27 30.64
CA ALA A 74 -23.44 13.15 30.10
C ALA A 74 -23.52 12.06 28.98
N MET A 75 -23.65 12.48 27.72
CA MET A 75 -23.36 11.60 26.60
C MET A 75 -21.88 11.26 26.77
N SER A 76 -21.59 10.04 27.17
CA SER A 76 -20.28 9.45 27.10
C SER A 76 -19.85 9.63 25.64
N ARG A 77 -18.96 10.59 25.38
CA ARG A 77 -18.29 10.69 24.08
C ARG A 77 -17.42 9.45 23.99
N ARG A 78 -17.86 8.45 23.22
CA ARG A 78 -16.97 7.38 22.80
C ARG A 78 -15.77 8.05 22.14
N ALA A 79 -14.57 7.59 22.47
CA ALA A 79 -13.37 8.01 21.77
C ALA A 79 -13.58 7.77 20.26
N PRO A 80 -13.09 8.64 19.37
CA PRO A 80 -13.16 8.41 17.94
C PRO A 80 -12.47 7.07 17.62
N ILE A 81 -13.07 6.27 16.75
CA ILE A 81 -12.46 5.03 16.26
C ILE A 81 -11.30 5.44 15.37
N GLU A 82 -10.10 4.97 15.69
CA GLU A 82 -8.88 5.24 14.93
C GLU A 82 -8.58 4.03 14.04
N ALA A 83 -8.52 4.23 12.70
CA ALA A 83 -8.17 3.20 11.75
C ALA A 83 -6.66 2.86 11.83
N GLN A 84 -6.27 1.65 11.40
CA GLN A 84 -4.88 1.37 11.12
C GLN A 84 -4.44 2.11 9.84
N SER A 85 -3.12 2.28 9.65
CA SER A 85 -2.55 3.00 8.50
C SER A 85 -2.62 2.19 7.19
N VAL A 86 -3.83 1.76 6.78
CA VAL A 86 -4.04 1.04 5.52
C VAL A 86 -3.73 1.92 4.31
N ASP A 87 -3.98 3.22 4.44
CA ASP A 87 -3.76 4.30 3.48
C ASP A 87 -2.34 4.89 3.51
N ALA A 88 -1.41 4.29 4.28
CA ALA A 88 -0.04 4.79 4.36
C ALA A 88 0.59 4.90 2.97
N PRO A 89 1.41 5.95 2.71
CA PRO A 89 2.07 6.15 1.43
C PRO A 89 2.89 4.94 0.99
N LEU A 90 2.93 4.69 -0.33
CA LEU A 90 3.76 3.64 -0.90
C LEU A 90 5.24 3.86 -0.55
N THR A 91 5.86 2.85 0.05
CA THR A 91 7.26 2.89 0.49
C THR A 91 8.19 2.16 -0.48
N SER A 92 9.49 2.22 -0.25
CA SER A 92 10.49 1.55 -1.08
C SER A 92 10.72 0.09 -0.71
N SER A 93 10.26 -0.36 0.46
CA SER A 93 10.38 -1.75 0.93
C SER A 93 9.17 -2.13 1.78
N ALA A 94 8.77 -3.40 1.69
CA ALA A 94 7.82 -3.99 2.62
C ALA A 94 8.22 -5.42 2.99
N THR A 95 7.76 -5.89 4.15
CA THR A 95 7.70 -7.30 4.51
C THR A 95 6.24 -7.70 4.63
N PHE A 96 5.85 -8.74 3.91
CA PHE A 96 4.57 -9.41 4.02
C PHE A 96 4.80 -10.67 4.84
N LEU A 97 4.34 -10.68 6.09
CA LEU A 97 4.54 -11.77 7.03
C LEU A 97 3.19 -12.41 7.35
N VAL A 98 3.05 -13.68 7.03
CA VAL A 98 1.86 -14.48 7.35
C VAL A 98 2.22 -15.52 8.38
N LEU A 99 1.47 -15.56 9.49
CA LEU A 99 1.70 -16.45 10.60
C LEU A 99 0.49 -17.33 10.86
N SER A 100 0.71 -18.56 11.34
CA SER A 100 -0.31 -19.39 11.96
C SER A 100 -0.11 -19.46 13.47
N VAL A 101 -1.22 -19.41 14.22
CA VAL A 101 -1.22 -19.51 15.69
C VAL A 101 -1.19 -20.96 16.10
N THR A 102 -0.23 -21.34 16.95
CA THR A 102 -0.09 -22.73 17.42
C THR A 102 -1.20 -23.13 18.39
N ASP A 103 -1.32 -24.43 18.64
CA ASP A 103 -2.27 -24.99 19.61
C ASP A 103 -1.73 -24.97 21.06
N ALA A 104 -0.60 -24.31 21.32
CA ALA A 104 -0.07 -24.18 22.67
C ALA A 104 -1.08 -23.47 23.58
N PRO A 105 -1.28 -23.91 24.84
CA PRO A 105 -2.34 -23.41 25.71
C PRO A 105 -2.34 -21.89 25.95
N ASP A 106 -1.16 -21.26 25.88
CA ASP A 106 -0.95 -19.82 26.09
C ASP A 106 -0.82 -19.02 24.78
N ALA A 107 -0.89 -19.68 23.60
CA ALA A 107 -0.64 -19.06 22.31
C ALA A 107 -1.60 -17.90 22.02
N ALA A 108 -2.90 -18.11 22.21
CA ALA A 108 -3.90 -17.05 21.96
C ALA A 108 -3.70 -15.84 22.88
N GLY A 109 -3.36 -16.05 24.15
CA GLY A 109 -3.07 -14.97 25.11
C GLY A 109 -1.82 -14.18 24.73
N LYS A 110 -0.73 -14.86 24.32
CA LYS A 110 0.49 -14.21 23.85
C LYS A 110 0.24 -13.39 22.58
N VAL A 111 -0.49 -13.96 21.61
CA VAL A 111 -0.86 -13.25 20.38
C VAL A 111 -1.68 -12.02 20.72
N ARG A 112 -2.71 -12.13 21.57
CA ARG A 112 -3.53 -11.00 22.01
C ARG A 112 -2.67 -9.87 22.59
N SER A 113 -1.77 -10.21 23.53
CA SER A 113 -0.88 -9.23 24.18
C SER A 113 0.09 -8.60 23.17
N ALA A 114 0.60 -9.37 22.20
CA ALA A 114 1.47 -8.85 21.15
C ALA A 114 0.71 -7.89 20.22
N LEU A 115 -0.52 -8.23 19.83
CA LEU A 115 -1.37 -7.38 18.99
C LEU A 115 -1.69 -6.05 19.69
N ALA A 116 -2.03 -6.08 20.97
CA ALA A 116 -2.23 -4.86 21.78
C ALA A 116 -0.97 -3.98 21.89
N SER A 117 0.21 -4.56 21.74
CA SER A 117 1.51 -3.86 21.82
C SER A 117 2.02 -3.34 20.48
N VAL A 118 1.34 -3.63 19.37
CA VAL A 118 1.83 -3.28 18.01
C VAL A 118 2.04 -1.78 17.84
N ALA A 119 1.14 -0.95 18.38
CA ALA A 119 1.27 0.51 18.30
C ALA A 119 2.55 1.01 18.99
N ASP A 120 2.88 0.48 20.16
CA ASP A 120 4.09 0.87 20.90
C ASP A 120 5.35 0.32 20.23
N LEU A 121 5.30 -0.91 19.73
CA LEU A 121 6.41 -1.49 18.97
C LEU A 121 6.68 -0.68 17.69
N THR A 122 5.63 -0.28 16.99
CA THR A 122 5.73 0.59 15.80
C THR A 122 6.40 1.92 16.14
N LYS A 123 5.99 2.59 17.22
CA LYS A 123 6.61 3.85 17.71
C LYS A 123 8.08 3.65 18.05
N ASN A 124 8.42 2.56 18.76
CA ASN A 124 9.80 2.26 19.17
C ASN A 124 10.76 2.07 17.99
N VAL A 125 10.26 1.51 16.88
CA VAL A 125 11.04 1.35 15.65
C VAL A 125 11.07 2.65 14.85
N ALA A 126 9.92 3.31 14.67
CA ALA A 126 9.77 4.54 13.88
C ALA A 126 10.65 5.70 14.37
N ILE A 127 10.91 5.80 15.68
CA ILE A 127 11.72 6.88 16.27
C ILE A 127 13.17 6.93 15.73
N ARG A 128 13.63 5.84 15.12
CA ARG A 128 14.99 5.76 14.53
C ARG A 128 15.11 6.63 13.28
N ASP A 129 14.03 6.82 12.54
CA ASP A 129 13.98 7.66 11.36
C ASP A 129 12.52 8.04 11.03
N LEU A 130 12.09 9.20 11.48
CA LEU A 130 10.74 9.70 11.30
C LEU A 130 10.39 9.99 9.81
N ASN A 131 11.39 10.11 8.94
CA ASN A 131 11.20 10.33 7.50
C ASN A 131 11.08 9.03 6.71
N ALA A 132 11.30 7.88 7.34
CA ALA A 132 11.26 6.59 6.66
C ALA A 132 9.84 6.11 6.31
N GLN A 133 8.79 6.86 6.68
CA GLN A 133 7.39 6.49 6.44
C GLN A 133 7.07 5.06 6.94
N PHE A 134 7.61 4.73 8.13
CA PHE A 134 7.41 3.41 8.72
C PHE A 134 5.96 3.23 9.16
N ALA A 135 5.31 2.19 8.66
CA ALA A 135 3.94 1.83 9.00
C ALA A 135 3.76 0.31 9.07
N VAL A 136 2.87 -0.12 9.95
CA VAL A 136 2.51 -1.53 10.11
C VAL A 136 1.00 -1.64 10.07
N THR A 137 0.50 -2.60 9.29
CA THR A 137 -0.91 -2.97 9.24
C THR A 137 -1.05 -4.43 9.64
N VAL A 138 -1.98 -4.71 10.55
CA VAL A 138 -2.24 -6.06 11.09
C VAL A 138 -3.60 -6.55 10.62
N GLY A 139 -3.61 -7.74 10.00
CA GLY A 139 -4.83 -8.46 9.65
C GLY A 139 -4.99 -9.72 10.50
N ILE A 140 -6.22 -10.06 10.84
CA ILE A 140 -6.60 -11.26 11.60
C ILE A 140 -7.50 -12.13 10.71
N GLY A 141 -7.13 -13.40 10.54
CA GLY A 141 -7.89 -14.37 9.78
C GLY A 141 -9.15 -14.86 10.51
N SER A 142 -10.12 -15.32 9.72
CA SER A 142 -11.42 -15.75 10.26
C SER A 142 -11.32 -16.95 11.20
N GLU A 143 -10.40 -17.89 10.95
CA GLU A 143 -10.30 -19.13 11.73
C GLU A 143 -9.77 -18.91 13.13
N VAL A 144 -8.96 -17.87 13.33
CA VAL A 144 -8.38 -17.55 14.64
C VAL A 144 -9.09 -16.42 15.35
N TRP A 145 -10.00 -15.71 14.67
CA TRP A 145 -10.67 -14.52 15.18
C TRP A 145 -11.29 -14.73 16.56
N ASP A 146 -12.13 -15.75 16.71
CA ASP A 146 -12.84 -16.02 17.98
C ASP A 146 -11.88 -16.37 19.11
N ARG A 147 -10.78 -17.09 18.83
CA ARG A 147 -9.75 -17.45 19.83
C ARG A 147 -8.99 -16.24 20.36
N ILE A 148 -8.77 -15.23 19.50
CA ILE A 148 -7.97 -14.05 19.85
C ILE A 148 -8.86 -12.96 20.44
N THR A 149 -10.01 -12.68 19.82
CA THR A 149 -10.79 -11.47 20.13
C THR A 149 -11.91 -11.71 21.14
N ASN A 150 -12.53 -12.89 21.15
CA ASN A 150 -13.79 -13.21 21.84
C ASN A 150 -14.95 -12.28 21.42
N LEU A 151 -14.90 -11.67 20.24
CA LEU A 151 -15.87 -10.72 19.71
C LEU A 151 -16.52 -11.24 18.43
N PRO A 152 -17.71 -10.74 18.05
CA PRO A 152 -18.33 -11.10 16.80
C PRO A 152 -17.37 -10.83 15.60
N ARG A 153 -17.42 -11.71 14.61
CA ARG A 153 -16.67 -11.52 13.37
C ARG A 153 -17.29 -10.40 12.55
N PRO A 154 -16.48 -9.62 11.83
CA PRO A 154 -16.97 -8.73 10.77
C PRO A 154 -17.80 -9.52 9.74
N GLY A 155 -18.85 -8.89 9.21
CA GLY A 155 -19.92 -9.59 8.50
C GLY A 155 -19.49 -10.39 7.27
N GLU A 156 -18.49 -9.92 6.53
CA GLU A 156 -17.97 -10.61 5.34
C GLU A 156 -16.69 -11.44 5.62
N LEU A 157 -16.18 -11.46 6.87
CA LEU A 157 -14.93 -12.17 7.18
C LEU A 157 -15.12 -13.69 7.15
N HIS A 158 -14.51 -14.34 6.15
CA HIS A 158 -14.46 -15.80 6.01
C HIS A 158 -13.10 -16.23 5.40
N PRO A 159 -12.75 -17.53 5.45
CA PRO A 159 -11.56 -18.03 4.77
C PRO A 159 -11.58 -17.72 3.28
N PHE A 160 -10.40 -17.52 2.70
CA PHE A 160 -10.29 -17.35 1.24
C PHE A 160 -10.92 -18.56 0.52
N ARG A 161 -11.77 -18.29 -0.44
CA ARG A 161 -12.43 -19.32 -1.26
C ARG A 161 -11.61 -19.59 -2.49
N GLU A 162 -11.21 -20.85 -2.67
CA GLU A 162 -10.55 -21.28 -3.90
C GLU A 162 -11.44 -21.00 -5.12
N ILE A 163 -10.88 -20.35 -6.15
CA ILE A 163 -11.60 -20.05 -7.41
C ILE A 163 -10.98 -20.89 -8.52
N LYS A 164 -11.77 -21.84 -9.04
CA LYS A 164 -11.34 -22.75 -10.12
C LYS A 164 -11.84 -22.24 -11.46
N GLY A 165 -10.95 -21.64 -12.24
CA GLY A 165 -11.19 -21.37 -13.63
C GLY A 165 -10.92 -22.59 -14.51
N ALA A 166 -11.17 -22.44 -15.82
CA ALA A 166 -10.94 -23.54 -16.79
C ALA A 166 -9.44 -23.90 -16.93
N LYS A 167 -8.53 -22.95 -16.67
CA LYS A 167 -7.10 -23.11 -16.88
C LYS A 167 -6.26 -22.82 -15.62
N HIS A 168 -6.65 -21.83 -14.85
CA HIS A 168 -5.93 -21.36 -13.68
C HIS A 168 -6.80 -21.47 -12.43
N THR A 169 -6.17 -21.57 -11.27
CA THR A 169 -6.85 -21.66 -9.97
C THR A 169 -6.27 -20.63 -9.02
N ALA A 170 -7.11 -19.78 -8.42
CA ALA A 170 -6.73 -18.99 -7.25
C ALA A 170 -6.75 -19.93 -6.04
N VAL A 171 -5.58 -20.36 -5.60
CA VAL A 171 -5.43 -21.32 -4.50
C VAL A 171 -5.76 -20.67 -3.17
N ALA A 172 -6.35 -21.41 -2.24
CA ALA A 172 -6.52 -21.01 -0.84
C ALA A 172 -5.33 -21.53 -0.02
N THR A 173 -4.73 -20.66 0.78
CA THR A 173 -3.63 -21.05 1.69
C THR A 173 -3.95 -20.63 3.13
N PRO A 174 -3.42 -21.35 4.14
CA PRO A 174 -3.64 -21.02 5.53
C PRO A 174 -2.98 -19.68 5.90
N GLY A 175 -3.52 -19.02 6.93
CA GLY A 175 -2.97 -17.81 7.53
C GLY A 175 -3.90 -17.27 8.59
N ASP A 176 -3.36 -17.13 9.82
CA ASP A 176 -4.11 -16.62 10.97
C ASP A 176 -3.87 -15.13 11.21
N LEU A 177 -2.64 -14.68 10.99
CA LEU A 177 -2.23 -13.29 11.15
C LEU A 177 -1.46 -12.82 9.92
N LEU A 178 -1.73 -11.59 9.50
CA LEU A 178 -0.97 -10.86 8.50
C LEU A 178 -0.30 -9.65 9.17
N PHE A 179 0.97 -9.45 8.89
CA PHE A 179 1.66 -8.19 9.17
C PHE A 179 2.19 -7.63 7.84
N HIS A 180 1.64 -6.51 7.43
CA HIS A 180 2.15 -5.73 6.30
C HIS A 180 3.01 -4.60 6.85
N ILE A 181 4.33 -4.78 6.82
CA ILE A 181 5.34 -3.92 7.45
C ILE A 181 6.03 -3.13 6.34
N ARG A 182 5.93 -1.79 6.37
CA ARG A 182 6.35 -0.91 5.27
C ARG A 182 7.29 0.18 5.73
N ALA A 183 8.32 0.49 4.94
CA ALA A 183 9.21 1.62 5.18
C ALA A 183 10.00 2.01 3.91
N ASN A 184 10.52 3.24 3.87
CA ASN A 184 11.56 3.62 2.92
C ASN A 184 12.94 3.05 3.30
N ARG A 185 13.04 2.37 4.45
CA ARG A 185 14.24 1.72 4.96
C ARG A 185 13.93 0.29 5.39
N ARG A 186 14.54 -0.67 4.71
CA ARG A 186 14.33 -2.09 4.99
C ARG A 186 14.77 -2.52 6.41
N ASP A 187 15.80 -1.90 6.96
CA ASP A 187 16.27 -2.23 8.30
C ASP A 187 15.22 -1.95 9.38
N LEU A 188 14.30 -1.00 9.17
CA LEU A 188 13.19 -0.77 10.09
C LEU A 188 12.15 -1.90 10.00
N CYS A 189 11.84 -2.37 8.79
CA CYS A 189 10.96 -3.53 8.62
C CYS A 189 11.55 -4.76 9.32
N PHE A 190 12.82 -5.03 9.10
CA PHE A 190 13.53 -6.16 9.72
C PHE A 190 13.56 -6.05 11.25
N GLU A 191 13.85 -4.87 11.81
CA GLU A 191 13.92 -4.69 13.26
C GLU A 191 12.54 -4.86 13.92
N PHE A 192 11.47 -4.35 13.30
CA PHE A 192 10.11 -4.56 13.78
C PHE A 192 9.76 -6.05 13.78
N GLU A 193 9.97 -6.72 12.66
CA GLU A 193 9.68 -8.14 12.49
C GLU A 193 10.44 -8.97 13.52
N LYS A 194 11.74 -8.69 13.72
CA LYS A 194 12.56 -9.37 14.73
C LYS A 194 11.97 -9.20 16.14
N GLN A 195 11.63 -7.98 16.54
CA GLN A 195 11.06 -7.72 17.87
C GLN A 195 9.67 -8.35 18.02
N LEU A 196 8.84 -8.33 16.98
CA LEU A 196 7.54 -9.00 16.95
C LEU A 196 7.69 -10.52 17.15
N MET A 197 8.61 -11.14 16.42
CA MET A 197 8.86 -12.59 16.54
C MET A 197 9.44 -12.96 17.92
N ASP A 198 10.27 -12.11 18.52
CA ASP A 198 10.75 -12.28 19.89
C ASP A 198 9.57 -12.26 20.91
N LEU A 199 8.57 -11.36 20.71
CA LEU A 199 7.37 -11.28 21.55
C LEU A 199 6.47 -12.50 21.40
N LEU A 200 6.21 -12.92 20.16
CA LEU A 200 5.32 -14.03 19.84
C LEU A 200 5.94 -15.39 20.20
N GLY A 201 7.25 -15.55 20.02
CA GLY A 201 7.98 -16.77 20.33
C GLY A 201 7.32 -18.01 19.74
N GLY A 202 7.19 -19.07 20.53
CA GLY A 202 6.58 -20.33 20.12
C GLY A 202 5.05 -20.32 19.95
N ALA A 203 4.39 -19.15 20.13
CA ALA A 203 2.94 -19.05 19.94
C ALA A 203 2.51 -19.06 18.47
N VAL A 204 3.44 -18.85 17.55
CA VAL A 204 3.18 -18.79 16.10
C VAL A 204 4.19 -19.61 15.31
N LYS A 205 3.82 -19.88 14.05
CA LYS A 205 4.71 -20.40 13.01
C LYS A 205 4.60 -19.52 11.79
N VAL A 206 5.72 -19.26 11.10
CA VAL A 206 5.74 -18.55 9.82
C VAL A 206 5.14 -19.45 8.75
N VAL A 207 4.15 -18.93 8.03
CA VAL A 207 3.51 -19.57 6.88
C VAL A 207 4.13 -19.06 5.58
N ASP A 208 4.22 -17.72 5.45
CA ASP A 208 4.93 -17.04 4.36
C ASP A 208 5.61 -15.78 4.89
N GLU A 209 6.81 -15.53 4.42
CA GLU A 209 7.56 -14.31 4.63
C GLU A 209 8.09 -13.87 3.26
N THR A 210 7.61 -12.74 2.79
CA THR A 210 8.05 -12.20 1.49
C THR A 210 8.49 -10.76 1.65
N VAL A 211 9.71 -10.47 1.19
CA VAL A 211 10.23 -9.11 1.17
C VAL A 211 10.07 -8.52 -0.22
N GLY A 212 9.25 -7.47 -0.28
CA GLY A 212 9.03 -6.68 -1.48
C GLY A 212 9.94 -5.46 -1.56
N PHE A 213 10.06 -4.94 -2.77
CA PHE A 213 10.82 -3.72 -3.06
C PHE A 213 10.13 -2.91 -4.15
N ARG A 214 10.29 -1.58 -4.11
CA ARG A 214 9.84 -0.72 -5.21
C ARG A 214 10.79 -0.88 -6.40
N TYR A 215 10.22 -1.23 -7.55
CA TYR A 215 10.95 -1.32 -8.81
C TYR A 215 10.80 -0.02 -9.61
N PHE A 216 11.61 0.15 -10.67
CA PHE A 216 11.74 1.39 -11.46
C PHE A 216 10.40 2.04 -11.79
N ASP A 217 10.28 3.34 -11.52
CA ASP A 217 9.13 4.19 -11.86
C ASP A 217 7.78 3.61 -11.39
N VAL A 218 7.78 2.93 -10.22
CA VAL A 218 6.59 2.25 -9.66
C VAL A 218 6.01 1.19 -10.62
N ARG A 219 6.89 0.49 -11.34
CA ARG A 219 6.48 -0.59 -12.24
C ARG A 219 6.56 -1.95 -11.56
N ASP A 220 5.76 -2.88 -12.05
CA ASP A 220 5.94 -4.30 -11.77
C ASP A 220 7.09 -4.92 -12.59
N LEU A 221 7.39 -6.21 -12.38
CA LEU A 221 8.43 -6.91 -13.14
C LEU A 221 7.99 -7.30 -14.56
N LEU A 222 6.72 -7.15 -14.91
CA LEU A 222 6.20 -7.28 -16.28
C LEU A 222 6.43 -5.99 -17.08
N GLY A 223 6.77 -4.89 -16.37
CA GLY A 223 7.18 -3.60 -16.92
C GLY A 223 6.06 -2.57 -17.03
N PHE A 224 4.91 -2.79 -16.40
CA PHE A 224 3.78 -1.85 -16.38
C PHE A 224 3.73 -1.06 -15.07
N VAL A 225 3.16 0.14 -15.11
CA VAL A 225 2.97 0.97 -13.92
C VAL A 225 1.91 0.32 -13.02
N ASP A 226 2.24 0.08 -11.77
CA ASP A 226 1.31 -0.48 -10.78
C ASP A 226 0.63 0.64 -9.98
N GLY A 227 -0.59 0.37 -9.49
CA GLY A 227 -1.34 1.29 -8.65
C GLY A 227 -2.00 2.47 -9.38
N THR A 228 -2.02 2.50 -10.72
CA THR A 228 -2.63 3.61 -11.50
C THR A 228 -4.11 3.83 -11.16
N ALA A 229 -4.85 2.76 -10.90
CA ALA A 229 -6.28 2.81 -10.55
C ALA A 229 -6.52 2.78 -9.04
N ASN A 230 -5.54 3.11 -8.21
CA ASN A 230 -5.79 3.27 -6.77
C ASN A 230 -6.58 4.54 -6.50
N PRO A 231 -7.55 4.52 -5.57
CA PRO A 231 -8.24 5.72 -5.12
C PRO A 231 -7.25 6.72 -4.53
N VAL A 232 -7.56 8.01 -4.60
CA VAL A 232 -6.71 9.09 -4.10
C VAL A 232 -7.49 10.06 -3.22
N GLY A 233 -6.80 10.68 -2.26
CA GLY A 233 -7.41 11.65 -1.35
C GLY A 233 -8.53 11.02 -0.51
N ASN A 234 -9.66 11.71 -0.38
CA ASN A 234 -10.78 11.23 0.44
C ASN A 234 -11.45 9.95 -0.10
N ALA A 235 -11.29 9.62 -1.39
CA ALA A 235 -11.83 8.39 -1.96
C ALA A 235 -11.14 7.14 -1.38
N VAL A 236 -9.94 7.26 -0.79
CA VAL A 236 -9.26 6.13 -0.15
C VAL A 236 -10.07 5.60 1.02
N ASP A 237 -10.48 6.48 1.95
CA ASP A 237 -11.27 6.08 3.12
C ASP A 237 -12.59 5.42 2.71
N ASP A 238 -13.26 6.00 1.70
CA ASP A 238 -14.51 5.47 1.17
C ASP A 238 -14.36 4.08 0.53
N ALA A 239 -13.20 3.80 -0.06
CA ALA A 239 -12.91 2.52 -0.69
C ALA A 239 -12.48 1.43 0.30
N VAL A 240 -11.78 1.80 1.40
CA VAL A 240 -11.12 0.81 2.25
C VAL A 240 -11.68 0.69 3.66
N LEU A 241 -12.30 1.74 4.24
CA LEU A 241 -12.75 1.73 5.62
C LEU A 241 -14.24 1.44 5.76
N ILE A 242 -14.57 0.45 6.59
CA ILE A 242 -15.96 0.15 6.97
C ILE A 242 -16.49 1.28 7.86
N ALA A 243 -17.70 1.77 7.55
CA ALA A 243 -18.39 2.80 8.33
C ALA A 243 -19.58 2.19 9.11
N GLU A 244 -20.78 2.71 8.88
CA GLU A 244 -21.98 2.35 9.63
C GLU A 244 -22.65 1.04 9.14
N GLU A 245 -22.27 0.53 7.98
CA GLU A 245 -22.85 -0.68 7.38
C GLU A 245 -22.52 -1.96 8.15
N ASP A 246 -21.38 -2.01 8.84
CA ASP A 246 -21.01 -3.09 9.78
C ASP A 246 -20.41 -2.50 11.03
N LEU A 247 -21.22 -2.37 12.09
CA LEU A 247 -20.79 -1.79 13.37
C LEU A 247 -19.69 -2.61 14.06
N SER A 248 -19.59 -3.92 13.78
CA SER A 248 -18.55 -4.78 14.34
C SER A 248 -17.19 -4.57 13.68
N GLY A 249 -17.22 -4.10 12.43
CA GLY A 249 -16.03 -3.84 11.60
C GLY A 249 -15.66 -2.36 11.46
N THR A 250 -16.40 -1.43 12.07
CA THR A 250 -16.21 0.01 11.85
C THR A 250 -14.75 0.45 12.03
N GLY A 251 -14.25 1.21 11.06
CA GLY A 251 -12.85 1.67 10.99
C GLY A 251 -11.84 0.60 10.60
N GLY A 252 -12.31 -0.61 10.30
CA GLY A 252 -11.51 -1.70 9.76
C GLY A 252 -11.59 -1.82 8.25
N SER A 253 -10.87 -2.79 7.69
CA SER A 253 -10.78 -3.07 6.26
C SER A 253 -10.65 -4.56 6.01
N TYR A 254 -11.28 -5.07 4.97
CA TYR A 254 -10.94 -6.42 4.48
C TYR A 254 -9.66 -6.36 3.67
N VAL A 255 -8.86 -7.42 3.73
CA VAL A 255 -7.64 -7.54 2.95
C VAL A 255 -7.48 -8.95 2.39
N VAL A 256 -7.14 -9.02 1.12
CA VAL A 256 -6.76 -10.26 0.46
C VAL A 256 -5.34 -10.15 -0.02
N ILE A 257 -4.56 -11.21 0.21
CA ILE A 257 -3.18 -11.34 -0.27
C ILE A 257 -3.05 -12.52 -1.23
N GLN A 258 -2.22 -12.33 -2.27
CA GLN A 258 -1.79 -13.39 -3.17
C GLN A 258 -0.35 -13.18 -3.61
N LYS A 259 0.46 -14.23 -3.55
CA LYS A 259 1.83 -14.24 -4.06
C LYS A 259 1.84 -14.83 -5.45
N TYR A 260 2.24 -14.04 -6.45
CA TYR A 260 2.34 -14.46 -7.85
C TYR A 260 3.80 -14.61 -8.28
N VAL A 261 4.12 -15.71 -8.94
CA VAL A 261 5.43 -15.90 -9.59
C VAL A 261 5.26 -15.76 -11.10
N HIS A 262 6.15 -14.99 -11.73
CA HIS A 262 6.08 -14.63 -13.15
C HIS A 262 6.98 -15.49 -14.02
N ASN A 263 6.44 -15.98 -15.13
CA ASN A 263 7.21 -16.53 -16.26
C ASN A 263 7.73 -15.37 -17.15
N LEU A 264 8.78 -14.70 -16.68
CA LEU A 264 9.36 -13.56 -17.43
C LEU A 264 9.92 -13.96 -18.78
N THR A 265 10.35 -15.21 -18.98
CA THR A 265 10.84 -15.70 -20.28
C THR A 265 9.69 -15.77 -21.29
N GLY A 266 8.56 -16.34 -20.90
CA GLY A 266 7.36 -16.36 -21.74
C GLY A 266 6.84 -14.94 -22.02
N TRP A 267 6.77 -14.10 -20.98
CA TRP A 267 6.33 -12.71 -21.09
C TRP A 267 7.19 -11.88 -22.07
N LYS A 268 8.52 -11.99 -22.00
CA LYS A 268 9.46 -11.31 -22.90
C LYS A 268 9.39 -11.83 -24.34
N GLY A 269 8.82 -13.01 -24.56
CA GLY A 269 8.57 -13.56 -25.89
C GLY A 269 7.41 -12.88 -26.62
N LEU A 270 6.54 -12.16 -25.92
CA LEU A 270 5.45 -11.40 -26.50
C LEU A 270 5.96 -10.08 -27.11
N LYS A 271 5.30 -9.62 -28.16
CA LYS A 271 5.47 -8.25 -28.66
C LYS A 271 4.86 -7.27 -27.65
N THR A 272 5.33 -6.02 -27.67
CA THR A 272 4.82 -4.97 -26.75
C THR A 272 3.31 -4.79 -26.88
N GLU A 273 2.78 -4.76 -28.10
CA GLU A 273 1.36 -4.59 -28.37
C GLU A 273 0.51 -5.75 -27.79
N GLN A 274 1.06 -6.96 -27.74
CA GLN A 274 0.39 -8.11 -27.12
C GLN A 274 0.38 -7.98 -25.59
N GLN A 275 1.50 -7.52 -24.99
CA GLN A 275 1.57 -7.25 -23.56
C GLN A 275 0.59 -6.14 -23.16
N GLU A 276 0.53 -5.06 -23.95
CA GLU A 276 -0.39 -3.94 -23.75
C GLU A 276 -1.85 -4.37 -23.86
N ALA A 277 -2.18 -5.22 -24.84
CA ALA A 277 -3.55 -5.76 -24.99
C ALA A 277 -3.96 -6.65 -23.80
N ILE A 278 -3.01 -7.41 -23.21
CA ILE A 278 -3.28 -8.22 -22.02
C ILE A 278 -3.55 -7.32 -20.79
N ILE A 279 -2.75 -6.28 -20.61
CA ILE A 279 -2.86 -5.39 -19.43
C ILE A 279 -4.00 -4.38 -19.60
N GLY A 280 -4.22 -3.86 -20.82
CA GLY A 280 -5.21 -2.81 -21.12
C GLY A 280 -4.64 -1.40 -21.02
N ARG A 281 -3.31 -1.25 -21.02
CA ARG A 281 -2.60 0.05 -20.99
C ARG A 281 -1.35 0.01 -21.86
N THR A 282 -0.94 1.16 -22.38
CA THR A 282 0.35 1.28 -23.05
C THR A 282 1.50 1.12 -22.06
N LYS A 283 2.54 0.42 -22.46
CA LYS A 283 3.65 0.07 -21.57
C LYS A 283 4.52 1.28 -21.25
N LEU A 284 4.76 2.15 -22.23
CA LEU A 284 5.64 3.32 -22.06
C LEU A 284 4.94 4.44 -21.30
N ASP A 285 3.80 4.88 -21.79
CA ASP A 285 3.14 6.11 -21.38
C ASP A 285 1.97 5.87 -20.39
N ASN A 286 1.66 4.60 -20.09
CA ASN A 286 0.59 4.19 -19.19
C ASN A 286 -0.80 4.74 -19.58
N VAL A 287 -1.02 4.94 -20.89
CA VAL A 287 -2.30 5.38 -21.43
C VAL A 287 -3.25 4.19 -21.49
N GLU A 288 -4.48 4.39 -21.06
CA GLU A 288 -5.54 3.39 -21.07
C GLU A 288 -5.96 3.06 -22.49
N LEU A 289 -6.15 1.77 -22.78
CA LEU A 289 -6.67 1.29 -24.05
C LEU A 289 -8.19 1.15 -23.95
N ASP A 290 -8.86 1.22 -25.11
CA ASP A 290 -10.30 1.00 -25.21
C ASP A 290 -10.70 -0.38 -24.69
N ASP A 291 -11.87 -0.45 -24.07
CA ASP A 291 -12.42 -1.70 -23.56
C ASP A 291 -12.88 -2.60 -24.71
N ALA A 292 -12.75 -3.90 -24.49
CA ALA A 292 -13.29 -4.88 -25.42
C ALA A 292 -14.81 -5.00 -25.27
N ASP A 293 -15.50 -5.40 -26.35
CA ASP A 293 -16.91 -5.75 -26.33
C ASP A 293 -17.19 -6.88 -25.32
N ASP A 294 -18.42 -6.97 -24.85
CA ASP A 294 -18.83 -7.90 -23.78
C ASP A 294 -18.57 -9.38 -24.08
N ASP A 295 -18.63 -9.78 -25.35
CA ASP A 295 -18.40 -11.16 -25.81
C ASP A 295 -16.95 -11.47 -26.18
N LYS A 296 -16.03 -10.50 -26.01
CA LYS A 296 -14.61 -10.61 -26.38
C LYS A 296 -13.71 -10.85 -25.18
N GLN A 297 -12.45 -11.19 -25.49
CA GLN A 297 -11.38 -11.27 -24.50
C GLN A 297 -11.13 -9.88 -23.90
N LYS A 298 -11.39 -9.72 -22.62
CA LYS A 298 -11.15 -8.48 -21.88
C LYS A 298 -9.72 -8.42 -21.37
N ALA A 299 -9.17 -7.21 -21.30
CA ALA A 299 -7.87 -6.95 -20.70
C ALA A 299 -7.95 -7.04 -19.17
N HIS A 300 -6.78 -7.18 -18.50
CA HIS A 300 -6.66 -7.20 -17.05
C HIS A 300 -7.38 -6.01 -16.38
N LYS A 301 -7.15 -4.78 -16.88
CA LYS A 301 -7.81 -3.59 -16.32
C LYS A 301 -9.33 -3.69 -16.34
N GLN A 302 -9.91 -4.16 -17.45
CA GLN A 302 -11.36 -4.24 -17.62
C GLN A 302 -11.97 -5.36 -16.76
N LEU A 303 -11.26 -6.49 -16.59
CA LEU A 303 -11.69 -7.56 -15.69
C LEU A 303 -11.62 -7.14 -14.23
N ALA A 304 -10.63 -6.28 -13.88
CA ALA A 304 -10.42 -5.78 -12.53
C ALA A 304 -11.30 -4.57 -12.15
N THR A 305 -12.02 -3.95 -13.09
CA THR A 305 -12.99 -2.89 -12.82
C THR A 305 -14.31 -3.53 -12.41
N ILE A 306 -14.77 -3.27 -11.18
CA ILE A 306 -15.98 -3.87 -10.59
C ILE A 306 -17.01 -2.79 -10.33
N GLU A 307 -18.23 -3.04 -10.75
CA GLU A 307 -19.40 -2.19 -10.51
C GLU A 307 -20.40 -2.88 -9.59
N ASP A 308 -21.11 -2.08 -8.79
CA ASP A 308 -22.24 -2.54 -8.00
C ASP A 308 -23.51 -2.71 -8.85
N GLU A 309 -24.60 -3.15 -8.24
CA GLU A 309 -25.89 -3.37 -8.90
C GLU A 309 -26.50 -2.09 -9.52
N ASN A 310 -25.99 -0.92 -9.13
CA ASN A 310 -26.44 0.39 -9.63
C ASN A 310 -25.52 0.96 -10.71
N GLY A 311 -24.46 0.23 -11.08
CA GLY A 311 -23.45 0.67 -12.04
C GLY A 311 -22.43 1.65 -11.46
N ASN A 312 -22.26 1.70 -10.12
CA ASN A 312 -21.21 2.49 -9.50
C ASN A 312 -19.94 1.65 -9.38
N GLU A 313 -18.83 2.18 -9.84
CA GLU A 313 -17.51 1.56 -9.70
C GLU A 313 -17.12 1.42 -8.22
N GLN A 314 -16.57 0.27 -7.88
CA GLN A 314 -16.11 -0.08 -6.54
C GLN A 314 -14.59 -0.22 -6.55
N ASP A 315 -13.92 0.69 -5.85
CA ASP A 315 -12.47 0.73 -5.77
C ASP A 315 -11.93 -0.18 -4.67
N ILE A 316 -10.68 -0.58 -4.86
CA ILE A 316 -9.82 -1.18 -3.82
C ILE A 316 -8.48 -0.44 -3.76
N LEU A 317 -7.84 -0.41 -2.61
CA LEU A 317 -6.47 0.10 -2.49
C LEU A 317 -5.48 -1.05 -2.60
N ARG A 318 -4.57 -0.97 -3.57
CA ARG A 318 -3.49 -1.94 -3.78
C ARG A 318 -2.16 -1.34 -3.37
N ASP A 319 -1.39 -2.09 -2.59
CA ASP A 319 0.00 -1.76 -2.24
C ASP A 319 0.91 -2.95 -2.62
N ASN A 320 0.78 -3.36 -3.88
CA ASN A 320 1.55 -4.46 -4.42
C ASN A 320 3.04 -4.15 -4.43
N MET A 321 3.85 -5.19 -4.28
CA MET A 321 5.30 -5.04 -4.45
C MET A 321 5.89 -6.18 -5.27
N PRO A 322 6.82 -5.87 -6.19
CA PRO A 322 7.72 -6.86 -6.75
C PRO A 322 8.54 -7.53 -5.66
N PHE A 323 8.79 -8.81 -5.83
CA PHE A 323 9.75 -9.58 -5.05
C PHE A 323 10.56 -10.50 -5.97
N GLY A 324 11.67 -11.03 -5.49
CA GLY A 324 12.39 -12.05 -6.23
C GLY A 324 13.86 -12.13 -5.89
N SER A 325 14.46 -13.16 -6.45
CA SER A 325 15.89 -13.47 -6.34
C SER A 325 16.44 -13.85 -7.72
N PRO A 326 17.16 -12.94 -8.39
CA PRO A 326 17.73 -13.22 -9.72
C PRO A 326 18.65 -14.44 -9.76
N GLY A 327 19.33 -14.74 -8.64
CA GLY A 327 20.21 -15.90 -8.54
C GLY A 327 19.48 -17.25 -8.54
N SER A 328 18.25 -17.30 -8.07
CA SER A 328 17.37 -18.48 -8.11
C SER A 328 16.39 -18.47 -9.30
N GLY A 329 16.34 -17.36 -10.05
CA GLY A 329 15.38 -17.21 -11.14
C GLY A 329 13.95 -16.98 -10.67
N GLU A 330 13.75 -16.59 -9.43
CA GLU A 330 12.44 -16.27 -8.87
C GLU A 330 12.12 -14.79 -9.09
N TYR A 331 10.95 -14.52 -9.66
CA TYR A 331 10.46 -13.19 -9.97
C TYR A 331 8.95 -13.17 -9.75
N GLY A 332 8.43 -12.17 -9.04
CA GLY A 332 7.01 -12.15 -8.75
C GLY A 332 6.47 -10.80 -8.31
N THR A 333 5.17 -10.76 -8.11
CA THR A 333 4.44 -9.66 -7.47
C THR A 333 3.67 -10.21 -6.28
N TYR A 334 3.84 -9.58 -5.12
CA TYR A 334 3.00 -9.81 -3.97
C TYR A 334 1.81 -8.85 -4.07
N PHE A 335 0.64 -9.41 -4.37
CA PHE A 335 -0.61 -8.68 -4.37
C PHE A 335 -1.12 -8.53 -2.94
N ILE A 336 -1.50 -7.32 -2.57
CA ILE A 336 -2.27 -6.99 -1.39
C ILE A 336 -3.33 -5.96 -1.76
N GLY A 337 -4.60 -6.32 -1.54
CA GLY A 337 -5.74 -5.46 -1.83
C GLY A 337 -6.56 -5.21 -0.57
N TYR A 338 -6.76 -3.95 -0.21
CA TYR A 338 -7.61 -3.49 0.87
C TYR A 338 -8.95 -3.01 0.33
N SER A 339 -10.03 -3.41 0.97
CA SER A 339 -11.37 -2.99 0.57
C SER A 339 -12.31 -2.88 1.77
N ARG A 340 -13.19 -1.91 1.72
CA ARG A 340 -14.34 -1.78 2.62
C ARG A 340 -15.31 -2.97 2.52
N LYS A 341 -15.38 -3.60 1.33
CA LYS A 341 -16.28 -4.71 1.02
C LYS A 341 -15.47 -5.87 0.43
N LEU A 342 -15.45 -7.00 1.11
CA LEU A 342 -14.69 -8.17 0.65
C LEU A 342 -15.16 -8.69 -0.72
N TRP A 343 -16.47 -8.66 -0.96
CA TRP A 343 -17.05 -9.15 -2.21
C TRP A 343 -16.49 -8.46 -3.47
N VAL A 344 -16.00 -7.21 -3.35
CA VAL A 344 -15.38 -6.48 -4.48
C VAL A 344 -14.12 -7.19 -4.94
N ILE A 345 -13.22 -7.54 -4.00
CA ILE A 345 -11.98 -8.28 -4.32
C ILE A 345 -12.33 -9.69 -4.82
N GLU A 346 -13.29 -10.37 -4.17
CA GLU A 346 -13.73 -11.70 -4.60
C GLU A 346 -14.28 -11.68 -6.03
N LYS A 347 -15.09 -10.69 -6.39
CA LYS A 347 -15.65 -10.54 -7.73
C LYS A 347 -14.58 -10.24 -8.78
N MET A 348 -13.60 -9.42 -8.41
CA MET A 348 -12.42 -9.15 -9.25
C MET A 348 -11.66 -10.44 -9.55
N LEU A 349 -11.36 -11.24 -8.54
CA LEU A 349 -10.68 -12.52 -8.70
C LEU A 349 -11.54 -13.52 -9.48
N GLU A 350 -12.87 -13.57 -9.24
CA GLU A 350 -13.76 -14.40 -10.02
C GLU A 350 -13.68 -14.09 -11.52
N ARG A 351 -13.74 -12.79 -11.89
CA ARG A 351 -13.63 -12.35 -13.30
C ARG A 351 -12.25 -12.66 -13.89
N MET A 352 -11.18 -12.55 -13.10
CA MET A 352 -9.83 -12.90 -13.58
C MET A 352 -9.67 -14.40 -13.83
N PHE A 353 -10.10 -15.26 -12.90
CA PHE A 353 -9.83 -16.70 -12.98
C PHE A 353 -10.88 -17.47 -13.82
N ILE A 354 -12.14 -17.14 -13.70
CA ILE A 354 -13.25 -17.76 -14.47
C ILE A 354 -13.39 -17.11 -15.83
N GLY A 355 -13.23 -15.79 -15.89
CA GLY A 355 -13.44 -14.95 -17.06
C GLY A 355 -14.81 -14.26 -17.06
N ASP A 356 -14.90 -13.21 -17.86
CA ASP A 356 -16.12 -12.46 -18.14
C ASP A 356 -16.15 -12.10 -19.64
N PRO A 357 -16.88 -12.88 -20.48
CA PRO A 357 -17.71 -14.05 -20.13
C PRO A 357 -16.91 -15.27 -19.67
N PRO A 358 -17.54 -16.23 -18.95
CA PRO A 358 -16.88 -17.43 -18.46
C PRO A 358 -16.10 -18.18 -19.54
N GLY A 359 -14.85 -18.56 -19.21
CA GLY A 359 -13.92 -19.23 -20.14
C GLY A 359 -12.90 -18.29 -20.79
N LEU A 360 -13.14 -16.97 -20.78
CA LEU A 360 -12.19 -15.93 -21.21
C LEU A 360 -11.48 -15.33 -19.98
N HIS A 361 -10.64 -16.15 -19.35
CA HIS A 361 -9.87 -15.75 -18.16
C HIS A 361 -8.90 -14.61 -18.46
N ASP A 362 -8.42 -13.95 -17.42
CA ASP A 362 -7.39 -12.92 -17.52
C ASP A 362 -6.08 -13.51 -18.05
N GLN A 363 -5.66 -13.07 -19.22
CA GLN A 363 -4.47 -13.60 -19.89
C GLN A 363 -3.14 -13.31 -19.15
N ILE A 364 -3.12 -12.39 -18.18
CA ILE A 364 -1.97 -12.18 -17.30
C ILE A 364 -1.63 -13.45 -16.51
N LEU A 365 -2.64 -14.28 -16.18
CA LEU A 365 -2.47 -15.54 -15.49
C LEU A 365 -1.70 -16.59 -16.26
N ASP A 366 -1.59 -16.46 -17.60
CA ASP A 366 -0.75 -17.32 -18.41
C ASP A 366 0.75 -17.10 -18.16
N TYR A 367 1.07 -15.96 -17.53
CA TYR A 367 2.44 -15.55 -17.20
C TYR A 367 2.67 -15.34 -15.70
N SER A 368 1.62 -15.43 -14.88
CA SER A 368 1.66 -15.14 -13.45
C SER A 368 0.89 -16.22 -12.69
N THR A 369 1.62 -17.09 -11.99
CA THR A 369 1.03 -18.22 -11.25
C THR A 369 0.81 -17.83 -9.79
N PRO A 370 -0.42 -17.91 -9.26
CA PRO A 370 -0.69 -17.67 -7.84
C PRO A 370 -0.20 -18.84 -7.00
N LEU A 371 0.59 -18.56 -5.99
CA LEU A 371 1.11 -19.54 -5.03
C LEU A 371 0.35 -19.53 -3.70
N THR A 372 -0.26 -18.39 -3.35
CA THR A 372 -1.02 -18.21 -2.11
C THR A 372 -2.34 -17.50 -2.38
N GLY A 373 -3.26 -17.58 -1.42
CA GLY A 373 -4.51 -16.83 -1.39
C GLY A 373 -5.08 -16.89 0.02
N THR A 374 -5.13 -15.76 0.72
CA THR A 374 -5.62 -15.69 2.10
C THR A 374 -6.38 -14.39 2.32
N THR A 375 -7.47 -14.49 3.09
CA THR A 375 -8.32 -13.35 3.49
C THR A 375 -8.11 -13.04 4.96
N PHE A 376 -7.98 -11.75 5.28
CA PHE A 376 -7.90 -11.26 6.65
C PHE A 376 -8.83 -10.06 6.82
N PHE A 377 -9.09 -9.72 8.06
CA PHE A 377 -9.69 -8.47 8.46
C PHE A 377 -8.65 -7.62 9.21
N VAL A 378 -8.50 -6.39 8.81
CA VAL A 378 -7.68 -5.37 9.47
C VAL A 378 -8.59 -4.58 10.41
N PRO A 379 -8.62 -4.86 11.72
CA PRO A 379 -9.45 -4.11 12.65
C PRO A 379 -8.93 -2.68 12.82
N SER A 380 -9.73 -1.80 13.43
CA SER A 380 -9.26 -0.46 13.80
C SER A 380 -8.07 -0.53 14.78
N ALA A 381 -7.24 0.51 14.82
CA ALA A 381 -6.15 0.62 15.80
C ALA A 381 -6.71 0.61 17.22
N SER A 382 -7.81 1.34 17.45
CA SER A 382 -8.52 1.34 18.74
C SER A 382 -9.00 -0.04 19.18
N PHE A 383 -9.35 -0.92 18.23
CA PHE A 383 -9.71 -2.30 18.52
C PHE A 383 -8.49 -3.09 18.98
N LEU A 384 -7.35 -2.98 18.30
CA LEU A 384 -6.12 -3.68 18.70
C LEU A 384 -5.67 -3.26 20.10
N ASP A 385 -5.71 -1.97 20.41
CA ASP A 385 -5.37 -1.44 21.74
C ASP A 385 -6.28 -2.04 22.83
N SER A 386 -7.56 -2.25 22.55
CA SER A 386 -8.52 -2.84 23.49
C SER A 386 -8.30 -4.33 23.78
N LEU A 387 -7.49 -5.02 22.98
CA LEU A 387 -7.17 -6.43 23.24
C LEU A 387 -6.28 -6.63 24.48
N GLY A 388 -5.65 -5.56 24.98
CA GLY A 388 -4.81 -5.57 26.17
C GLY A 388 -5.58 -5.45 27.49
N ASP A 389 -6.83 -5.04 27.44
CA ASP A 389 -7.72 -4.85 28.59
C ASP A 389 -8.43 -6.19 28.93
#